data_92f9b19886718419f7bbec7865046c3d
#
_entry.id   92f9b19886718419f7bbec7865046c3d
#
_cell.length_a   1.000
_cell.length_b   1.000
_cell.length_c   1.000
_cell.angle_alpha   90.00
_cell.angle_beta   90.00
_cell.angle_gamma   90.00
#
_symmetry.space_group_name_H-M   'P 1'
#
loop_
_entity.id
_entity.type
_entity.pdbx_description
1 polymer ?
#
loop_
_entity_poly.entity_id
_entity_poly.type
_entity_poly.pdbx_seq_one_letter_code
_entity_poly.pdbx_strand_id
1 'polypeptide(L)'
;MTQQRKSRILSHDEMRECREYTEKMRQLNEGKCKKVFVLTFGCQQNEADSEKLAGMSIDMGYTVTKDPQEADLILVNTCAIREHAEKKALSIIGQYKHIKAKRPETMIAVCGCMVVQDHRAEEIKFRYPYVDFIFGTSSLHRFPKLLFDKTTRGKRLYCPQESEFCVAEGLRIERESNYRAWVSIMYGCNNFCSYCIVPYVRGRERSREMKEIVAEVRDLAARGYKDITLLGQNVNSYAKDSEFDYDFADLMAELSKIEGDFLLRFMTSHPKDASKKLIDTMAQNPKIARHFHLPMQSGSDEILSKMNRRYDTAKYLETVDCLRETIPDITITTDIIVGFPGETEEDFEGTLNMLRRVKFDMIYSFIYSPRKGTPAAEMECQVPDSVKSERFNRLLAVQNEIALELNQKEVGKTLRVLCDGISKNNDKVYSGRTEGNKIVFFDGEPCDTGKYLDIKIERAEAFALYGEKSN
;
A
#
# COMPACT_ATOMS: atom_id res chain seq x y z
N MET A 1 -7.06 -23.36 -16.02
CA MET A 1 -6.98 -22.13 -16.84
C MET A 1 -7.94 -21.13 -16.25
N THR A 2 -7.46 -20.19 -15.44
CA THR A 2 -8.28 -19.08 -14.92
C THR A 2 -8.60 -18.15 -16.09
N GLN A 3 -9.89 -18.05 -16.44
CA GLN A 3 -10.36 -17.07 -17.42
C GLN A 3 -9.74 -15.70 -17.10
N GLN A 4 -9.10 -15.08 -18.08
CA GLN A 4 -8.58 -13.70 -17.94
C GLN A 4 -9.78 -12.78 -17.69
N ARG A 5 -9.91 -12.31 -16.43
CA ARG A 5 -10.98 -11.40 -16.06
C ARG A 5 -10.76 -10.05 -16.74
N LYS A 6 -11.77 -9.55 -17.40
CA LYS A 6 -11.74 -8.23 -18.05
C LYS A 6 -11.72 -7.14 -17.01
N SER A 7 -11.10 -6.03 -17.34
CA SER A 7 -11.02 -4.83 -16.48
C SER A 7 -11.82 -3.71 -17.12
N ARG A 8 -12.60 -2.96 -16.31
CA ARG A 8 -13.39 -1.83 -16.81
C ARG A 8 -13.66 -0.78 -15.72
N ILE A 9 -14.04 0.39 -16.12
CA ILE A 9 -14.66 1.40 -15.24
C ILE A 9 -16.11 0.98 -14.99
N LEU A 10 -16.62 1.21 -13.77
CA LEU A 10 -18.02 0.95 -13.46
C LEU A 10 -18.96 1.76 -14.37
N SER A 11 -20.02 1.10 -14.81
CA SER A 11 -21.07 1.76 -15.57
C SER A 11 -21.87 2.73 -14.68
N HIS A 12 -22.56 3.68 -15.34
CA HIS A 12 -23.48 4.58 -14.65
C HIS A 12 -24.58 3.82 -13.89
N ASP A 13 -25.05 2.69 -14.41
CA ASP A 13 -26.09 1.87 -13.77
C ASP A 13 -25.58 1.20 -12.51
N GLU A 14 -24.36 0.69 -12.49
CA GLU A 14 -23.76 0.10 -11.29
C GLU A 14 -23.51 1.15 -10.21
N MET A 15 -23.05 2.34 -10.59
CA MET A 15 -22.89 3.44 -9.65
C MET A 15 -24.25 3.95 -9.13
N ARG A 16 -25.29 3.94 -9.95
CA ARG A 16 -26.67 4.24 -9.54
C ARG A 16 -27.17 3.20 -8.55
N GLU A 17 -26.99 1.91 -8.83
CA GLU A 17 -27.34 0.82 -7.91
C GLU A 17 -26.62 0.97 -6.56
N CYS A 18 -25.32 1.27 -6.57
CA CYS A 18 -24.55 1.53 -5.35
C CYS A 18 -25.18 2.65 -4.52
N ARG A 19 -25.52 3.80 -5.12
CA ARG A 19 -26.16 4.94 -4.45
C ARG A 19 -27.56 4.59 -3.94
N GLU A 20 -28.35 3.85 -4.71
CA GLU A 20 -29.69 3.41 -4.32
C GLU A 20 -29.64 2.54 -3.05
N TYR A 21 -28.73 1.58 -2.99
CA TYR A 21 -28.59 0.74 -1.79
C TYR A 21 -27.95 1.48 -0.61
N THR A 22 -27.10 2.44 -0.86
CA THR A 22 -26.58 3.36 0.17
C THR A 22 -27.74 4.12 0.83
N GLU A 23 -28.64 4.68 0.02
CA GLU A 23 -29.80 5.41 0.52
C GLU A 23 -30.78 4.49 1.25
N LYS A 24 -31.07 3.29 0.73
CA LYS A 24 -31.90 2.29 1.43
C LYS A 24 -31.34 1.93 2.80
N MET A 25 -30.01 1.76 2.91
CA MET A 25 -29.36 1.49 4.18
C MET A 25 -29.44 2.69 5.12
N ARG A 26 -29.24 3.92 4.59
CA ARG A 26 -29.38 5.14 5.38
C ARG A 26 -30.76 5.25 6.01
N GLN A 27 -31.84 4.99 5.25
CA GLN A 27 -33.22 4.97 5.74
C GLN A 27 -33.43 3.90 6.81
N LEU A 28 -32.89 2.69 6.64
CA LEU A 28 -32.95 1.62 7.65
C LEU A 28 -32.23 1.98 8.95
N ASN A 29 -31.21 2.82 8.90
CA ASN A 29 -30.40 3.25 10.04
C ASN A 29 -30.89 4.58 10.65
N GLU A 30 -31.86 5.24 10.05
CA GLU A 30 -32.40 6.51 10.54
C GLU A 30 -32.85 6.39 12.00
N GLY A 31 -32.42 7.31 12.85
CA GLY A 31 -32.69 7.31 14.28
C GLY A 31 -31.93 6.25 15.11
N LYS A 32 -31.10 5.44 14.48
CA LYS A 32 -30.31 4.36 15.16
C LYS A 32 -28.83 4.73 15.19
N CYS A 33 -28.27 5.12 16.29
CA CYS A 33 -26.85 5.47 16.44
C CYS A 33 -25.92 4.28 16.13
N LYS A 34 -25.90 3.80 14.86
CA LYS A 34 -25.13 2.65 14.42
C LYS A 34 -23.65 3.00 14.29
N LYS A 35 -22.77 2.08 14.73
CA LYS A 35 -21.30 2.25 14.70
C LYS A 35 -20.65 1.23 13.77
N VAL A 36 -19.65 1.68 13.02
CA VAL A 36 -18.77 0.82 12.20
C VAL A 36 -17.34 0.86 12.72
N PHE A 37 -16.73 -0.30 12.83
CA PHE A 37 -15.30 -0.47 13.07
C PHE A 37 -14.65 -1.05 11.82
N VAL A 38 -13.59 -0.40 11.32
CA VAL A 38 -12.84 -0.84 10.15
C VAL A 38 -11.42 -1.23 10.59
N LEU A 39 -11.06 -2.49 10.37
CA LEU A 39 -9.73 -3.01 10.65
C LEU A 39 -9.01 -3.36 9.35
N THR A 40 -7.84 -2.76 9.13
CA THR A 40 -7.06 -2.93 7.92
C THR A 40 -5.81 -3.76 8.17
N PHE A 41 -5.59 -4.76 7.32
CA PHE A 41 -4.33 -5.49 7.21
C PHE A 41 -3.75 -5.28 5.82
N GLY A 42 -2.45 -5.02 5.74
CA GLY A 42 -1.76 -5.05 4.46
C GLY A 42 -0.97 -3.80 4.08
N CYS A 43 -1.18 -3.32 2.86
CA CYS A 43 -0.46 -2.20 2.27
C CYS A 43 -1.32 -0.92 2.24
N GLN A 44 -0.71 0.21 1.85
CA GLN A 44 -1.41 1.49 1.72
C GLN A 44 -2.61 1.43 0.77
N GLN A 45 -2.59 0.55 -0.24
CA GLN A 45 -3.76 0.34 -1.10
C GLN A 45 -4.94 -0.24 -0.31
N ASN A 46 -4.70 -1.12 0.67
CA ASN A 46 -5.76 -1.60 1.56
C ASN A 46 -6.24 -0.49 2.51
N GLU A 47 -5.34 0.39 2.95
CA GLU A 47 -5.73 1.57 3.75
C GLU A 47 -6.65 2.48 2.94
N ALA A 48 -6.28 2.81 1.70
CA ALA A 48 -7.13 3.60 0.79
C ALA A 48 -8.49 2.92 0.48
N ASP A 49 -8.51 1.58 0.34
CA ASP A 49 -9.76 0.83 0.19
C ASP A 49 -10.62 0.90 1.47
N SER A 50 -10.00 0.88 2.66
CA SER A 50 -10.69 1.00 3.95
C SER A 50 -11.26 2.39 4.18
N GLU A 51 -10.57 3.46 3.77
CA GLU A 51 -11.07 4.83 3.80
C GLU A 51 -12.36 4.98 2.95
N LYS A 52 -12.44 4.28 1.80
CA LYS A 52 -13.67 4.21 0.99
C LYS A 52 -14.77 3.42 1.69
N LEU A 53 -14.46 2.30 2.32
CA LEU A 53 -15.43 1.51 3.09
C LEU A 53 -15.99 2.30 4.28
N ALA A 54 -15.13 3.04 4.98
CA ALA A 54 -15.55 3.93 6.06
C ALA A 54 -16.47 5.05 5.53
N GLY A 55 -16.09 5.70 4.42
CA GLY A 55 -16.89 6.73 3.77
C GLY A 55 -18.28 6.24 3.34
N MET A 56 -18.35 5.09 2.65
CA MET A 56 -19.63 4.46 2.30
C MET A 56 -20.46 4.10 3.52
N SER A 57 -19.81 3.67 4.61
CA SER A 57 -20.53 3.36 5.86
C SER A 57 -21.17 4.61 6.48
N ILE A 58 -20.45 5.74 6.44
CA ILE A 58 -20.99 7.03 6.92
C ILE A 58 -22.20 7.45 6.06
N ASP A 59 -22.12 7.31 4.74
CA ASP A 59 -23.23 7.61 3.84
C ASP A 59 -24.46 6.71 4.09
N MET A 60 -24.24 5.51 4.61
CA MET A 60 -25.30 4.58 5.06
C MET A 60 -25.81 4.85 6.50
N GLY A 61 -25.36 5.92 7.16
CA GLY A 61 -25.82 6.31 8.49
C GLY A 61 -25.07 5.68 9.66
N TYR A 62 -23.86 5.15 9.45
CA TYR A 62 -22.97 4.71 10.52
C TYR A 62 -22.05 5.84 10.99
N THR A 63 -21.60 5.76 12.25
CA THR A 63 -20.48 6.55 12.78
C THR A 63 -19.25 5.63 12.97
N VAL A 64 -18.06 6.13 12.66
CA VAL A 64 -16.83 5.34 12.83
C VAL A 64 -16.46 5.26 14.32
N THR A 65 -16.14 4.06 14.78
CA THR A 65 -15.59 3.83 16.15
C THR A 65 -14.21 3.19 16.07
N LYS A 66 -13.42 3.39 17.12
CA LYS A 66 -12.11 2.72 17.30
C LYS A 66 -12.21 1.45 18.15
N ASP A 67 -13.35 1.19 18.78
CA ASP A 67 -13.59 0.02 19.62
C ASP A 67 -14.49 -1.00 18.90
N PRO A 68 -13.99 -2.20 18.56
CA PRO A 68 -14.80 -3.25 17.95
C PRO A 68 -15.93 -3.77 18.86
N GLN A 69 -15.82 -3.57 20.20
CA GLN A 69 -16.87 -3.99 21.13
C GLN A 69 -18.16 -3.14 21.02
N GLU A 70 -18.01 -1.89 20.58
CA GLU A 70 -19.14 -0.98 20.38
C GLU A 70 -19.76 -1.05 18.98
N ALA A 71 -19.06 -1.72 18.04
CA ALA A 71 -19.45 -1.71 16.63
C ALA A 71 -20.70 -2.56 16.37
N ASP A 72 -21.62 -2.05 15.57
CA ASP A 72 -22.73 -2.81 14.99
C ASP A 72 -22.32 -3.48 13.67
N LEU A 73 -21.26 -2.96 13.03
CA LEU A 73 -20.65 -3.50 11.83
C LEU A 73 -19.13 -3.51 12.00
N ILE A 74 -18.53 -4.68 11.85
CA ILE A 74 -17.07 -4.86 11.84
C ILE A 74 -16.66 -5.22 10.41
N LEU A 75 -15.81 -4.38 9.80
CA LEU A 75 -15.21 -4.60 8.49
C LEU A 75 -13.74 -4.96 8.66
N VAL A 76 -13.34 -6.15 8.20
CA VAL A 76 -11.95 -6.60 8.20
C VAL A 76 -11.42 -6.61 6.77
N ASN A 77 -10.63 -5.61 6.43
CA ASN A 77 -9.98 -5.53 5.12
C ASN A 77 -8.63 -6.24 5.16
N THR A 78 -8.44 -7.23 4.29
CA THR A 78 -7.39 -8.24 4.38
C THR A 78 -6.42 -8.21 3.20
N CYS A 79 -5.18 -8.64 3.47
CA CYS A 79 -4.08 -8.70 2.50
C CYS A 79 -3.75 -10.14 2.11
N ALA A 80 -3.30 -10.34 0.86
CA ALA A 80 -2.78 -11.63 0.37
C ALA A 80 -1.26 -11.60 0.11
N ILE A 81 -0.61 -10.45 0.27
CA ILE A 81 0.80 -10.28 -0.10
C ILE A 81 1.73 -10.85 0.97
N ARG A 82 1.40 -10.66 2.25
CA ARG A 82 2.23 -11.07 3.39
C ARG A 82 1.54 -12.17 4.19
N GLU A 83 2.15 -13.35 4.29
CA GLU A 83 1.60 -14.49 5.04
C GLU A 83 1.31 -14.15 6.50
N HIS A 84 2.21 -13.40 7.14
CA HIS A 84 2.00 -12.95 8.52
C HIS A 84 0.73 -12.09 8.65
N ALA A 85 0.44 -11.23 7.66
CA ALA A 85 -0.78 -10.42 7.67
C ALA A 85 -2.04 -11.28 7.51
N GLU A 86 -2.01 -12.33 6.67
CA GLU A 86 -3.11 -13.30 6.56
C GLU A 86 -3.34 -14.05 7.86
N LYS A 87 -2.27 -14.62 8.46
CA LYS A 87 -2.35 -15.35 9.75
C LYS A 87 -2.90 -14.45 10.87
N LYS A 88 -2.42 -13.20 10.93
CA LYS A 88 -2.90 -12.21 11.91
C LYS A 88 -4.36 -11.86 11.69
N ALA A 89 -4.78 -11.65 10.43
CA ALA A 89 -6.19 -11.38 10.09
C ALA A 89 -7.10 -12.53 10.52
N LEU A 90 -6.75 -13.78 10.18
CA LEU A 90 -7.53 -14.97 10.58
C LEU A 90 -7.59 -15.12 12.11
N SER A 91 -6.50 -14.86 12.83
CA SER A 91 -6.47 -14.88 14.29
C SER A 91 -7.45 -13.86 14.90
N ILE A 92 -7.44 -12.61 14.40
CA ILE A 92 -8.35 -11.56 14.89
C ILE A 92 -9.80 -11.85 14.52
N ILE A 93 -10.06 -12.33 13.28
CA ILE A 93 -11.40 -12.79 12.89
C ILE A 93 -11.86 -13.87 13.88
N GLY A 94 -10.96 -14.80 14.27
CA GLY A 94 -11.26 -15.85 15.26
C GLY A 94 -11.72 -15.31 16.61
N GLN A 95 -11.15 -14.19 17.06
CA GLN A 95 -11.51 -13.54 18.34
C GLN A 95 -12.90 -12.89 18.29
N TYR A 96 -13.36 -12.43 17.12
CA TYR A 96 -14.65 -11.77 16.97
C TYR A 96 -15.85 -12.68 17.22
N LYS A 97 -15.66 -14.01 17.29
CA LYS A 97 -16.70 -14.93 17.78
C LYS A 97 -17.22 -14.54 19.16
N HIS A 98 -16.36 -13.98 20.02
CA HIS A 98 -16.74 -13.55 21.37
C HIS A 98 -17.59 -12.28 21.35
N ILE A 99 -17.37 -11.36 20.42
CA ILE A 99 -18.21 -10.19 20.19
C ILE A 99 -19.59 -10.66 19.71
N LYS A 100 -19.61 -11.53 18.68
CA LYS A 100 -20.83 -12.07 18.11
C LYS A 100 -21.66 -12.88 19.14
N ALA A 101 -21.01 -13.56 20.06
CA ALA A 101 -21.69 -14.29 21.15
C ALA A 101 -22.35 -13.37 22.18
N LYS A 102 -21.74 -12.20 22.46
CA LYS A 102 -22.28 -11.19 23.37
C LYS A 102 -23.32 -10.28 22.71
N ARG A 103 -23.11 -9.96 21.43
CA ARG A 103 -23.96 -9.09 20.61
C ARG A 103 -24.26 -9.78 19.28
N PRO A 104 -25.25 -10.70 19.24
CA PRO A 104 -25.58 -11.49 18.04
C PRO A 104 -25.95 -10.64 16.83
N GLU A 105 -26.46 -9.42 17.04
CA GLU A 105 -26.82 -8.45 16.02
C GLU A 105 -25.63 -7.78 15.34
N THR A 106 -24.41 -7.78 15.95
CA THR A 106 -23.20 -7.23 15.33
C THR A 106 -22.89 -7.97 14.05
N MET A 107 -22.81 -7.26 12.94
CA MET A 107 -22.44 -7.85 11.66
C MET A 107 -20.91 -7.85 11.49
N ILE A 108 -20.37 -8.95 10.96
CA ILE A 108 -18.95 -9.13 10.69
C ILE A 108 -18.78 -9.42 9.21
N ALA A 109 -18.06 -8.54 8.53
CA ALA A 109 -17.70 -8.70 7.12
C ALA A 109 -16.19 -8.80 6.94
N VAL A 110 -15.74 -9.67 6.01
CA VAL A 110 -14.34 -9.79 5.65
C VAL A 110 -14.18 -9.49 4.17
N CYS A 111 -13.26 -8.61 3.84
CA CYS A 111 -13.03 -8.16 2.47
C CYS A 111 -11.53 -8.07 2.14
N GLY A 112 -11.21 -7.59 0.94
CA GLY A 112 -9.85 -7.34 0.50
C GLY A 112 -9.24 -8.49 -0.31
N CYS A 113 -7.91 -8.48 -0.40
CA CYS A 113 -7.18 -9.40 -1.30
C CYS A 113 -7.24 -10.86 -0.85
N MET A 114 -7.23 -11.14 0.46
CA MET A 114 -7.17 -12.51 0.97
C MET A 114 -8.40 -13.32 0.56
N VAL A 115 -9.60 -12.73 0.65
CA VAL A 115 -10.87 -13.45 0.33
C VAL A 115 -11.07 -13.68 -1.17
N VAL A 116 -10.27 -13.08 -2.04
CA VAL A 116 -10.28 -13.36 -3.49
C VAL A 116 -9.66 -14.72 -3.80
N GLN A 117 -8.86 -15.28 -2.90
CA GLN A 117 -8.28 -16.62 -3.02
C GLN A 117 -9.32 -17.67 -2.59
N ASP A 118 -9.72 -18.57 -3.49
CA ASP A 118 -10.79 -19.54 -3.26
C ASP A 118 -10.60 -20.35 -1.95
N HIS A 119 -9.38 -20.84 -1.70
CA HIS A 119 -9.08 -21.61 -0.49
C HIS A 119 -9.26 -20.79 0.81
N ARG A 120 -9.01 -19.46 0.77
CA ARG A 120 -9.22 -18.59 1.92
C ARG A 120 -10.69 -18.25 2.11
N ALA A 121 -11.42 -18.02 1.01
CA ALA A 121 -12.86 -17.81 1.06
C ALA A 121 -13.57 -19.04 1.65
N GLU A 122 -13.20 -20.24 1.21
CA GLU A 122 -13.71 -21.51 1.74
C GLU A 122 -13.32 -21.70 3.22
N GLU A 123 -12.07 -21.44 3.59
CA GLU A 123 -11.64 -21.50 4.98
C GLU A 123 -12.50 -20.60 5.87
N ILE A 124 -12.75 -19.34 5.46
CA ILE A 124 -13.60 -18.41 6.21
C ILE A 124 -15.04 -18.94 6.28
N LYS A 125 -15.56 -19.48 5.20
CA LYS A 125 -16.91 -20.02 5.14
C LYS A 125 -17.15 -21.14 6.15
N PHE A 126 -16.18 -22.06 6.29
CA PHE A 126 -16.34 -23.26 7.11
C PHE A 126 -15.85 -23.07 8.55
N ARG A 127 -14.72 -22.37 8.76
CA ARG A 127 -14.11 -22.25 10.10
C ARG A 127 -14.63 -21.05 10.90
N TYR A 128 -15.23 -20.03 10.24
CA TYR A 128 -15.73 -18.81 10.87
C TYR A 128 -17.23 -18.59 10.56
N PRO A 129 -18.12 -19.48 11.05
CA PRO A 129 -19.55 -19.45 10.69
C PRO A 129 -20.30 -18.19 11.13
N TYR A 130 -19.73 -17.39 12.01
CA TYR A 130 -20.24 -16.11 12.49
C TYR A 130 -19.87 -14.92 11.60
N VAL A 131 -19.03 -15.09 10.60
CA VAL A 131 -18.81 -14.06 9.56
C VAL A 131 -20.07 -14.01 8.68
N ASP A 132 -20.66 -12.83 8.57
CA ASP A 132 -21.95 -12.62 7.92
C ASP A 132 -21.85 -12.53 6.41
N PHE A 133 -20.81 -11.86 5.89
CA PHE A 133 -20.55 -11.82 4.44
C PHE A 133 -19.09 -11.57 4.12
N ILE A 134 -18.68 -12.00 2.92
CA ILE A 134 -17.36 -11.72 2.36
C ILE A 134 -17.48 -11.16 0.95
N PHE A 135 -16.54 -10.26 0.58
CA PHE A 135 -16.46 -9.68 -0.76
C PHE A 135 -15.03 -9.30 -1.12
N GLY A 136 -14.70 -9.45 -2.40
CA GLY A 136 -13.35 -9.17 -2.91
C GLY A 136 -13.10 -7.70 -3.24
N THR A 137 -11.87 -7.40 -3.67
CA THR A 137 -11.41 -6.05 -4.04
C THR A 137 -12.13 -5.45 -5.23
N SER A 138 -12.69 -6.28 -6.12
CA SER A 138 -13.49 -5.83 -7.27
C SER A 138 -14.92 -5.45 -6.93
N SER A 139 -15.37 -5.78 -5.71
CA SER A 139 -16.77 -5.68 -5.29
C SER A 139 -17.04 -4.56 -4.28
N LEU A 140 -16.10 -3.61 -4.09
CA LEU A 140 -16.26 -2.53 -3.10
C LEU A 140 -17.55 -1.72 -3.33
N HIS A 141 -17.89 -1.41 -4.57
CA HIS A 141 -19.12 -0.70 -4.93
C HIS A 141 -20.41 -1.47 -4.58
N ARG A 142 -20.32 -2.78 -4.42
CA ARG A 142 -21.46 -3.64 -4.03
C ARG A 142 -21.65 -3.75 -2.52
N PHE A 143 -20.74 -3.22 -1.73
CA PHE A 143 -20.81 -3.30 -0.27
C PHE A 143 -22.16 -2.81 0.29
N PRO A 144 -22.76 -1.67 -0.13
CA PRO A 144 -24.06 -1.25 0.34
C PRO A 144 -25.18 -2.27 0.05
N LYS A 145 -25.17 -2.88 -1.15
CA LYS A 145 -26.13 -3.91 -1.54
C LYS A 145 -25.99 -5.19 -0.70
N LEU A 146 -24.75 -5.66 -0.51
CA LEU A 146 -24.47 -6.85 0.31
C LEU A 146 -24.92 -6.65 1.75
N LEU A 147 -24.66 -5.46 2.31
CA LEU A 147 -25.08 -5.11 3.65
C LEU A 147 -26.61 -5.02 3.76
N PHE A 148 -27.30 -4.42 2.78
CA PHE A 148 -28.76 -4.36 2.71
C PHE A 148 -29.37 -5.77 2.61
N ASP A 149 -28.88 -6.61 1.69
CA ASP A 149 -29.37 -7.97 1.52
C ASP A 149 -29.18 -8.81 2.79
N LYS A 150 -28.03 -8.68 3.46
CA LYS A 150 -27.79 -9.34 4.74
C LYS A 150 -28.74 -8.84 5.81
N THR A 151 -28.95 -7.54 5.93
CA THR A 151 -29.82 -6.92 6.94
C THR A 151 -31.27 -7.34 6.77
N THR A 152 -31.76 -7.40 5.52
CA THR A 152 -33.18 -7.67 5.23
C THR A 152 -33.51 -9.14 5.08
N ARG A 153 -32.58 -9.96 4.55
CA ARG A 153 -32.82 -11.39 4.26
C ARG A 153 -32.21 -12.35 5.28
N GLY A 154 -31.31 -11.85 6.15
CA GLY A 154 -30.67 -12.63 7.20
C GLY A 154 -29.65 -13.68 6.73
N LYS A 155 -29.58 -13.99 5.44
CA LYS A 155 -28.70 -15.03 4.89
C LYS A 155 -27.23 -14.59 4.83
N ARG A 156 -26.32 -15.53 5.06
CA ARG A 156 -24.87 -15.29 4.83
C ARG A 156 -24.60 -15.14 3.34
N LEU A 157 -23.72 -14.17 2.99
CA LEU A 157 -23.41 -13.88 1.60
C LEU A 157 -21.90 -14.09 1.34
N TYR A 158 -21.57 -14.80 0.29
CA TYR A 158 -20.21 -15.11 -0.12
C TYR A 158 -20.00 -14.65 -1.56
N CYS A 159 -19.40 -13.46 -1.74
CA CYS A 159 -19.11 -12.85 -3.03
C CYS A 159 -17.60 -12.56 -3.15
N PRO A 160 -16.73 -13.59 -3.02
CA PRO A 160 -15.27 -13.39 -2.99
C PRO A 160 -14.73 -12.87 -4.31
N GLN A 161 -15.37 -13.23 -5.40
CA GLN A 161 -14.89 -12.92 -6.74
C GLN A 161 -16.04 -12.50 -7.65
N GLU A 162 -15.73 -11.59 -8.57
CA GLU A 162 -16.57 -11.25 -9.72
C GLU A 162 -15.86 -11.64 -11.02
N SER A 163 -16.63 -11.69 -12.10
CA SER A 163 -16.11 -11.97 -13.44
C SER A 163 -15.19 -10.85 -13.96
N GLU A 164 -15.34 -9.64 -13.42
CA GLU A 164 -14.63 -8.44 -13.87
C GLU A 164 -14.07 -7.66 -12.69
N PHE A 165 -12.93 -7.00 -12.92
CA PHE A 165 -12.35 -6.06 -11.97
C PHE A 165 -12.74 -4.64 -12.38
N CYS A 166 -13.28 -3.87 -11.45
CA CYS A 166 -13.81 -2.54 -11.72
C CYS A 166 -13.04 -1.44 -10.98
N VAL A 167 -13.07 -0.24 -11.54
CA VAL A 167 -12.66 1.01 -10.89
C VAL A 167 -13.94 1.77 -10.53
N ALA A 168 -14.11 2.09 -9.24
CA ALA A 168 -15.22 2.89 -8.74
C ALA A 168 -14.75 4.31 -8.46
N GLU A 169 -15.30 5.27 -9.20
CA GLU A 169 -15.11 6.71 -8.97
C GLU A 169 -16.28 7.32 -8.20
N GLY A 170 -16.03 8.45 -7.54
CA GLY A 170 -17.08 9.21 -6.85
C GLY A 170 -17.63 8.56 -5.58
N LEU A 171 -16.94 7.58 -5.00
CA LEU A 171 -17.23 7.08 -3.65
C LEU A 171 -16.69 8.06 -2.61
N ARG A 172 -17.44 8.27 -1.53
CA ARG A 172 -16.97 9.03 -0.38
C ARG A 172 -15.73 8.36 0.22
N ILE A 173 -14.72 9.17 0.55
CA ILE A 173 -13.49 8.72 1.20
C ILE A 173 -13.44 9.39 2.58
N GLU A 174 -13.42 8.57 3.64
CA GLU A 174 -13.22 9.05 5.01
C GLU A 174 -11.74 8.84 5.37
N ARG A 175 -10.95 9.93 5.30
CA ARG A 175 -9.51 9.87 5.55
C ARG A 175 -9.22 9.68 7.03
N GLU A 176 -8.30 8.76 7.34
CA GLU A 176 -7.84 8.53 8.71
C GLU A 176 -6.96 9.70 9.22
N SER A 177 -6.18 10.31 8.33
CA SER A 177 -5.31 11.45 8.64
C SER A 177 -5.86 12.73 8.00
N ASN A 178 -5.62 13.86 8.65
CA ASN A 178 -5.98 15.20 8.16
C ASN A 178 -4.80 15.95 7.51
N TYR A 179 -3.62 15.33 7.41
CA TYR A 179 -2.43 15.92 6.80
C TYR A 179 -1.74 14.98 5.81
N ARG A 180 -2.06 13.69 5.82
CA ARG A 180 -1.56 12.69 4.87
C ARG A 180 -2.71 12.02 4.13
N ALA A 181 -2.55 11.81 2.82
CA ALA A 181 -3.56 11.15 2.00
C ALA A 181 -2.97 10.09 1.08
N TRP A 182 -3.71 8.98 0.91
CA TRP A 182 -3.46 7.95 -0.06
C TRP A 182 -4.36 8.16 -1.28
N VAL A 183 -3.79 8.39 -2.44
CA VAL A 183 -4.55 8.58 -3.68
C VAL A 183 -4.25 7.43 -4.64
N SER A 184 -5.19 6.51 -4.76
CA SER A 184 -5.07 5.42 -5.75
C SER A 184 -5.19 6.01 -7.16
N ILE A 185 -4.14 5.85 -7.99
CA ILE A 185 -4.14 6.31 -9.37
C ILE A 185 -4.41 5.19 -10.37
N MET A 186 -4.17 3.96 -9.95
CA MET A 186 -4.40 2.75 -10.74
C MET A 186 -4.57 1.52 -9.86
N TYR A 187 -5.12 0.45 -10.40
CA TYR A 187 -5.34 -0.83 -9.74
C TYR A 187 -4.82 -1.97 -10.61
N GLY A 188 -4.41 -3.08 -9.96
CA GLY A 188 -3.92 -4.27 -10.64
C GLY A 188 -2.51 -4.14 -11.19
N CYS A 189 -1.98 -5.23 -11.78
CA CYS A 189 -0.62 -5.26 -12.30
C CYS A 189 -0.47 -6.24 -13.46
N ASN A 190 0.22 -5.83 -14.53
CA ASN A 190 0.49 -6.64 -15.70
C ASN A 190 1.88 -7.32 -15.72
N ASN A 191 2.68 -7.16 -14.64
CA ASN A 191 4.04 -7.70 -14.63
C ASN A 191 4.11 -9.23 -14.48
N PHE A 192 3.14 -9.84 -13.77
CA PHE A 192 3.10 -11.29 -13.54
C PHE A 192 4.44 -11.87 -13.05
N CYS A 193 5.10 -11.15 -12.11
CA CYS A 193 6.27 -11.68 -11.44
C CYS A 193 5.92 -13.05 -10.84
N SER A 194 6.81 -14.04 -10.99
CA SER A 194 6.49 -15.45 -10.69
C SER A 194 6.12 -15.74 -9.23
N TYR A 195 6.52 -14.87 -8.31
CA TYR A 195 6.20 -14.95 -6.88
C TYR A 195 4.95 -14.17 -6.46
N CYS A 196 4.37 -13.36 -7.36
CA CYS A 196 3.43 -12.30 -6.96
C CYS A 196 1.97 -12.72 -7.18
N ILE A 197 1.18 -12.62 -6.11
CA ILE A 197 -0.27 -12.94 -6.13
C ILE A 197 -1.13 -11.76 -6.65
N VAL A 198 -0.58 -10.54 -6.76
CA VAL A 198 -1.34 -9.33 -7.09
C VAL A 198 -2.18 -9.44 -8.36
N PRO A 199 -1.66 -9.92 -9.52
CA PRO A 199 -2.47 -10.04 -10.73
C PRO A 199 -3.70 -10.93 -10.57
N TYR A 200 -3.65 -11.88 -9.65
CA TYR A 200 -4.72 -12.86 -9.40
C TYR A 200 -5.80 -12.32 -8.45
N VAL A 201 -5.42 -11.40 -7.53
CA VAL A 201 -6.34 -10.88 -6.51
C VAL A 201 -6.78 -9.44 -6.75
N ARG A 202 -6.05 -8.67 -7.57
CA ARG A 202 -6.40 -7.30 -7.97
C ARG A 202 -6.59 -7.10 -9.48
N GLY A 203 -6.32 -8.15 -10.28
CA GLY A 203 -6.53 -8.17 -11.72
C GLY A 203 -5.46 -7.44 -12.53
N ARG A 204 -5.78 -7.19 -13.79
CA ARG A 204 -4.95 -6.42 -14.73
C ARG A 204 -4.91 -4.94 -14.36
N GLU A 205 -3.92 -4.24 -14.89
CA GLU A 205 -3.80 -2.78 -14.74
C GLU A 205 -5.06 -2.07 -15.22
N ARG A 206 -5.48 -1.06 -14.47
CA ARG A 206 -6.60 -0.15 -14.74
C ARG A 206 -6.25 1.20 -14.18
N SER A 207 -5.95 2.14 -15.05
CA SER A 207 -5.64 3.51 -14.69
C SER A 207 -6.91 4.34 -14.53
N ARG A 208 -6.91 5.25 -13.56
CA ARG A 208 -7.92 6.28 -13.42
C ARG A 208 -7.63 7.42 -14.40
N GLU A 209 -8.65 8.15 -14.80
CA GLU A 209 -8.47 9.34 -15.64
C GLU A 209 -7.70 10.42 -14.88
N MET A 210 -6.76 11.08 -15.57
CA MET A 210 -5.94 12.15 -14.98
C MET A 210 -6.78 13.26 -14.34
N LYS A 211 -7.87 13.66 -15.00
CA LYS A 211 -8.76 14.74 -14.50
C LYS A 211 -9.35 14.43 -13.13
N GLU A 212 -9.72 13.16 -12.87
CA GLU A 212 -10.29 12.74 -11.58
C GLU A 212 -9.24 12.75 -10.47
N ILE A 213 -8.01 12.33 -10.79
CA ILE A 213 -6.88 12.37 -9.87
C ILE A 213 -6.50 13.82 -9.53
N VAL A 214 -6.44 14.69 -10.55
CA VAL A 214 -6.14 16.12 -10.38
C VAL A 214 -7.21 16.79 -9.52
N ALA A 215 -8.49 16.48 -9.73
CA ALA A 215 -9.57 17.02 -8.93
C ALA A 215 -9.47 16.58 -7.45
N GLU A 216 -9.17 15.29 -7.20
CA GLU A 216 -8.98 14.75 -5.85
C GLU A 216 -7.77 15.40 -5.15
N VAL A 217 -6.63 15.51 -5.81
CA VAL A 217 -5.42 16.13 -5.23
C VAL A 217 -5.62 17.63 -4.97
N ARG A 218 -6.36 18.33 -5.85
CA ARG A 218 -6.70 19.75 -5.66
C ARG A 218 -7.58 19.94 -4.42
N ASP A 219 -8.58 19.10 -4.21
CA ASP A 219 -9.41 19.13 -2.99
C ASP A 219 -8.54 18.90 -1.74
N LEU A 220 -7.66 17.90 -1.76
CA LEU A 220 -6.76 17.61 -0.65
C LEU A 220 -5.84 18.81 -0.34
N ALA A 221 -5.23 19.40 -1.37
CA ALA A 221 -4.38 20.59 -1.21
C ALA A 221 -5.14 21.78 -0.63
N ALA A 222 -6.36 22.04 -1.10
CA ALA A 222 -7.24 23.09 -0.58
C ALA A 222 -7.63 22.85 0.89
N ARG A 223 -7.75 21.58 1.31
CA ARG A 223 -8.01 21.20 2.70
C ARG A 223 -6.75 21.19 3.57
N GLY A 224 -5.58 21.54 3.03
CA GLY A 224 -4.33 21.69 3.77
C GLY A 224 -3.53 20.40 4.00
N TYR A 225 -3.80 19.33 3.26
CA TYR A 225 -2.98 18.11 3.32
C TYR A 225 -1.53 18.42 2.92
N LYS A 226 -0.58 17.80 3.63
CA LYS A 226 0.86 18.06 3.51
C LYS A 226 1.63 16.95 2.78
N ASP A 227 1.16 15.73 2.83
CA ASP A 227 1.80 14.56 2.22
C ASP A 227 0.76 13.78 1.42
N ILE A 228 0.88 13.78 0.10
CA ILE A 228 -0.06 13.11 -0.80
C ILE A 228 0.71 12.02 -1.55
N THR A 229 0.41 10.77 -1.24
CA THR A 229 1.10 9.63 -1.84
C THR A 229 0.21 8.97 -2.89
N LEU A 230 0.71 8.90 -4.12
CA LEU A 230 0.07 8.22 -5.23
C LEU A 230 0.30 6.72 -5.12
N LEU A 231 -0.77 5.94 -5.20
CA LEU A 231 -0.75 4.49 -5.03
C LEU A 231 -1.14 3.75 -6.30
N GLY A 232 -0.48 2.63 -6.50
CA GLY A 232 -0.75 1.62 -7.52
C GLY A 232 0.05 0.37 -7.20
N GLN A 233 -0.05 -0.67 -8.02
CA GLN A 233 0.78 -1.86 -7.91
C GLN A 233 2.05 -1.76 -8.79
N ASN A 234 2.06 -0.81 -9.73
CA ASN A 234 3.18 -0.36 -10.54
C ASN A 234 2.87 1.04 -11.07
N VAL A 235 3.09 2.09 -10.28
CA VAL A 235 2.68 3.46 -10.63
C VAL A 235 3.33 3.98 -11.92
N ASN A 236 4.55 3.52 -12.24
CA ASN A 236 5.26 3.94 -13.45
C ASN A 236 4.62 3.43 -14.74
N SER A 237 3.72 2.44 -14.65
CA SER A 237 2.95 1.97 -15.81
C SER A 237 1.59 2.68 -15.95
N TYR A 238 1.34 3.72 -15.16
CA TYR A 238 0.12 4.51 -15.25
C TYR A 238 -0.17 4.94 -16.69
N ALA A 239 -1.42 4.76 -17.12
CA ALA A 239 -1.96 5.03 -18.44
C ALA A 239 -1.51 4.09 -19.58
N LYS A 240 -0.54 3.18 -19.37
CA LYS A 240 -0.13 2.20 -20.41
C LYS A 240 -1.19 1.16 -20.76
N ASP A 241 -2.23 1.03 -19.96
CA ASP A 241 -3.36 0.11 -20.14
C ASP A 241 -4.54 0.75 -20.89
N SER A 242 -4.40 2.00 -21.32
CA SER A 242 -5.46 2.82 -21.93
C SER A 242 -4.98 3.49 -23.21
N GLU A 243 -5.90 4.12 -23.95
CA GLU A 243 -5.63 4.93 -25.14
C GLU A 243 -5.29 6.41 -24.81
N PHE A 244 -4.93 6.69 -23.55
CA PHE A 244 -4.54 8.03 -23.14
C PHE A 244 -3.20 8.41 -23.76
N ASP A 245 -3.05 9.67 -24.14
CA ASP A 245 -1.85 10.26 -24.73
C ASP A 245 -0.87 10.85 -23.70
N TYR A 246 -1.06 10.49 -22.43
CA TYR A 246 -0.23 10.89 -21.29
C TYR A 246 0.30 9.68 -20.53
N ASP A 247 1.34 9.89 -19.73
CA ASP A 247 1.97 8.88 -18.88
C ASP A 247 2.06 9.33 -17.40
N PHE A 248 2.76 8.56 -16.59
CA PHE A 248 2.95 8.87 -15.18
C PHE A 248 3.75 10.17 -14.96
N ALA A 249 4.73 10.48 -15.82
CA ALA A 249 5.50 11.72 -15.72
C ALA A 249 4.62 12.95 -16.01
N ASP A 250 3.71 12.86 -16.97
CA ASP A 250 2.75 13.92 -17.28
C ASP A 250 1.78 14.14 -16.11
N LEU A 251 1.29 13.06 -15.48
CA LEU A 251 0.47 13.15 -14.28
C LEU A 251 1.23 13.88 -13.15
N MET A 252 2.48 13.49 -12.88
CA MET A 252 3.29 14.12 -11.84
C MET A 252 3.55 15.60 -12.11
N ALA A 253 3.82 15.95 -13.37
CA ALA A 253 3.99 17.34 -13.79
C ALA A 253 2.70 18.15 -13.60
N GLU A 254 1.54 17.59 -13.96
CA GLU A 254 0.25 18.26 -13.81
C GLU A 254 -0.12 18.47 -12.34
N LEU A 255 0.06 17.45 -11.50
CA LEU A 255 -0.18 17.56 -10.06
C LEU A 255 0.73 18.56 -9.37
N SER A 256 1.98 18.74 -9.85
CA SER A 256 2.94 19.71 -9.32
C SER A 256 2.52 21.17 -9.51
N LYS A 257 1.64 21.45 -10.50
CA LYS A 257 1.11 22.81 -10.75
C LYS A 257 0.03 23.21 -9.75
N ILE A 258 -0.54 22.27 -9.00
CA ILE A 258 -1.59 22.55 -8.01
C ILE A 258 -0.99 23.42 -6.90
N GLU A 259 -1.64 24.53 -6.57
CA GLU A 259 -1.22 25.42 -5.47
C GLU A 259 -1.33 24.73 -4.11
N GLY A 260 -0.45 25.10 -3.20
CA GLY A 260 -0.41 24.59 -1.83
C GLY A 260 0.98 24.12 -1.40
N ASP A 261 1.17 24.00 -0.09
CA ASP A 261 2.41 23.52 0.54
C ASP A 261 2.25 22.03 0.89
N PHE A 262 2.52 21.16 -0.07
CA PHE A 262 2.46 19.71 0.09
C PHE A 262 3.54 19.01 -0.73
N LEU A 263 3.89 17.78 -0.33
CA LEU A 263 4.75 16.88 -1.09
C LEU A 263 3.91 15.81 -1.80
N LEU A 264 4.25 15.58 -3.06
CA LEU A 264 3.79 14.46 -3.85
C LEU A 264 4.77 13.30 -3.69
N ARG A 265 4.28 12.15 -3.25
CA ARG A 265 5.03 10.91 -3.19
C ARG A 265 4.38 9.87 -4.08
N PHE A 266 5.15 8.87 -4.43
CA PHE A 266 4.63 7.65 -5.03
C PHE A 266 5.37 6.43 -4.49
N MET A 267 4.68 5.30 -4.51
CA MET A 267 5.22 4.03 -4.05
C MET A 267 4.95 2.94 -5.09
N THR A 268 5.72 1.87 -5.04
CA THR A 268 5.49 0.68 -5.87
C THR A 268 5.77 0.90 -7.34
N SER A 269 7.00 1.28 -7.67
CA SER A 269 7.50 1.38 -9.03
C SER A 269 8.07 0.05 -9.54
N HIS A 270 8.37 -0.03 -10.84
CA HIS A 270 9.07 -1.16 -11.44
C HIS A 270 10.24 -0.64 -12.29
N PRO A 271 11.46 -1.19 -12.14
CA PRO A 271 12.67 -0.69 -12.84
C PRO A 271 12.52 -0.58 -14.36
N LYS A 272 11.82 -1.52 -15.00
CA LYS A 272 11.59 -1.47 -16.46
C LYS A 272 10.81 -0.23 -16.92
N ASP A 273 10.03 0.38 -16.02
CA ASP A 273 9.14 1.51 -16.32
C ASP A 273 9.67 2.85 -15.74
N ALA A 274 10.86 2.84 -15.12
CA ALA A 274 11.52 4.05 -14.62
C ALA A 274 12.14 4.83 -15.80
N SER A 275 11.36 5.73 -16.39
CA SER A 275 11.76 6.49 -17.58
C SER A 275 12.60 7.73 -17.21
N LYS A 276 13.50 8.13 -18.14
CA LYS A 276 14.23 9.40 -18.00
C LYS A 276 13.28 10.59 -17.90
N LYS A 277 12.17 10.60 -18.64
CA LYS A 277 11.13 11.63 -18.55
C LYS A 277 10.61 11.80 -17.11
N LEU A 278 10.35 10.70 -16.40
CA LEU A 278 9.92 10.76 -15.00
C LEU A 278 11.01 11.34 -14.11
N ILE A 279 12.26 10.90 -14.29
CA ILE A 279 13.40 11.39 -13.51
C ILE A 279 13.60 12.90 -13.72
N ASP A 280 13.58 13.37 -14.97
CA ASP A 280 13.67 14.79 -15.32
C ASP A 280 12.50 15.60 -14.74
N THR A 281 11.28 15.04 -14.77
CA THR A 281 10.10 15.66 -14.16
C THR A 281 10.26 15.83 -12.65
N MET A 282 10.79 14.81 -11.96
CA MET A 282 11.08 14.89 -10.52
C MET A 282 12.11 15.97 -10.21
N ALA A 283 13.19 16.04 -10.98
CA ALA A 283 14.25 17.03 -10.78
C ALA A 283 13.76 18.48 -10.94
N GLN A 284 12.83 18.71 -11.89
CA GLN A 284 12.30 20.03 -12.20
C GLN A 284 11.20 20.52 -11.26
N ASN A 285 10.59 19.62 -10.49
CA ASN A 285 9.42 19.94 -9.67
C ASN A 285 9.69 19.71 -8.18
N PRO A 286 9.88 20.80 -7.40
CA PRO A 286 10.23 20.70 -5.98
C PRO A 286 9.10 20.16 -5.09
N LYS A 287 7.87 20.05 -5.59
CA LYS A 287 6.77 19.38 -4.87
C LYS A 287 6.85 17.86 -4.94
N ILE A 288 7.63 17.29 -5.86
CA ILE A 288 7.82 15.84 -5.94
C ILE A 288 8.94 15.46 -4.98
N ALA A 289 8.62 14.61 -4.02
CA ALA A 289 9.55 14.17 -3.00
C ALA A 289 10.80 13.51 -3.62
N ARG A 290 11.97 13.86 -3.12
CA ARG A 290 13.26 13.28 -3.55
C ARG A 290 13.47 11.89 -2.96
N HIS A 291 12.53 11.03 -3.22
CA HIS A 291 12.50 9.64 -2.80
C HIS A 291 12.02 8.77 -3.97
N PHE A 292 12.81 7.75 -4.32
CA PHE A 292 12.44 6.78 -5.35
C PHE A 292 12.49 5.37 -4.77
N HIS A 293 11.32 4.73 -4.63
CA HIS A 293 11.25 3.32 -4.28
C HIS A 293 11.36 2.48 -5.56
N LEU A 294 12.50 1.81 -5.74
CA LEU A 294 12.86 1.05 -6.95
C LEU A 294 13.13 -0.43 -6.59
N PRO A 295 12.12 -1.31 -6.58
CA PRO A 295 12.24 -2.70 -6.16
C PRO A 295 13.19 -3.52 -7.04
N MET A 296 14.40 -3.82 -6.55
CA MET A 296 15.41 -4.64 -7.24
C MET A 296 15.07 -6.14 -7.18
N GLN A 297 14.58 -6.61 -6.04
CA GLN A 297 14.20 -7.97 -5.69
C GLN A 297 15.40 -8.93 -5.53
N SER A 298 16.36 -8.98 -6.45
CA SER A 298 17.59 -9.79 -6.43
C SER A 298 18.71 -9.09 -7.18
N GLY A 299 19.95 -9.37 -6.82
CA GLY A 299 21.16 -8.92 -7.52
C GLY A 299 21.74 -9.98 -8.47
N SER A 300 20.97 -11.00 -8.82
CA SER A 300 21.35 -12.03 -9.79
C SER A 300 20.42 -11.99 -11.00
N ASP A 301 21.00 -11.90 -12.21
CA ASP A 301 20.25 -11.88 -13.47
C ASP A 301 19.49 -13.20 -13.70
N GLU A 302 20.05 -14.33 -13.26
CA GLU A 302 19.38 -15.62 -13.32
C GLU A 302 18.14 -15.64 -12.46
N ILE A 303 18.22 -15.17 -11.21
CA ILE A 303 17.08 -15.09 -10.30
C ILE A 303 16.06 -14.07 -10.79
N LEU A 304 16.48 -12.90 -11.28
CA LEU A 304 15.59 -11.92 -11.89
C LEU A 304 14.80 -12.50 -13.07
N SER A 305 15.45 -13.29 -13.91
CA SER A 305 14.81 -14.00 -15.02
C SER A 305 13.77 -15.01 -14.52
N LYS A 306 14.11 -15.85 -13.52
CA LYS A 306 13.20 -16.80 -12.86
C LYS A 306 12.03 -16.09 -12.17
N MET A 307 12.24 -14.89 -11.63
CA MET A 307 11.23 -14.02 -11.07
C MET A 307 10.33 -13.36 -12.13
N ASN A 308 10.57 -13.57 -13.42
CA ASN A 308 9.92 -12.88 -14.55
C ASN A 308 10.09 -11.36 -14.47
N ARG A 309 11.26 -10.88 -14.01
CA ARG A 309 11.62 -9.46 -14.02
C ARG A 309 12.22 -9.14 -15.40
N ARG A 310 11.68 -8.13 -16.08
CA ARG A 310 12.06 -7.80 -17.46
C ARG A 310 13.16 -6.73 -17.47
N TYR A 311 14.18 -6.90 -16.66
CA TYR A 311 15.41 -6.13 -16.58
C TYR A 311 16.50 -7.00 -15.94
N ASP A 312 17.73 -6.64 -16.14
CA ASP A 312 18.94 -7.21 -15.54
C ASP A 312 19.59 -6.21 -14.56
N THR A 313 20.64 -6.64 -13.89
CA THR A 313 21.40 -5.82 -12.94
C THR A 313 22.08 -4.62 -13.61
N ALA A 314 22.52 -4.74 -14.85
CA ALA A 314 23.14 -3.66 -15.62
C ALA A 314 22.12 -2.54 -15.88
N LYS A 315 20.93 -2.89 -16.37
CA LYS A 315 19.84 -1.94 -16.60
C LYS A 315 19.35 -1.27 -15.32
N TYR A 316 19.34 -2.02 -14.22
CA TYR A 316 19.02 -1.47 -12.91
C TYR A 316 20.05 -0.41 -12.49
N LEU A 317 21.33 -0.68 -12.63
CA LEU A 317 22.41 0.27 -12.32
C LEU A 317 22.35 1.52 -13.19
N GLU A 318 22.13 1.39 -14.50
CA GLU A 318 21.90 2.55 -15.39
C GLU A 318 20.80 3.46 -14.86
N THR A 319 19.70 2.89 -14.37
CA THR A 319 18.58 3.67 -13.80
C THR A 319 19.00 4.38 -12.51
N VAL A 320 19.73 3.71 -11.63
CA VAL A 320 20.25 4.29 -10.38
C VAL A 320 21.24 5.41 -10.66
N ASP A 321 22.16 5.20 -11.60
CA ASP A 321 23.16 6.20 -11.98
C ASP A 321 22.47 7.44 -12.58
N CYS A 322 21.50 7.26 -13.49
CA CYS A 322 20.69 8.35 -14.03
C CYS A 322 19.93 9.12 -12.93
N LEU A 323 19.34 8.42 -11.95
CA LEU A 323 18.66 9.06 -10.81
C LEU A 323 19.62 9.95 -10.02
N ARG A 324 20.81 9.47 -9.69
CA ARG A 324 21.82 10.20 -8.90
C ARG A 324 22.49 11.35 -9.63
N GLU A 325 22.74 11.18 -10.92
CA GLU A 325 23.27 12.25 -11.79
C GLU A 325 22.26 13.38 -11.93
N THR A 326 20.96 13.06 -12.05
CA THR A 326 19.91 14.06 -12.27
C THR A 326 19.42 14.68 -10.96
N ILE A 327 19.38 13.90 -9.87
CA ILE A 327 18.93 14.32 -8.53
C ILE A 327 19.97 13.84 -7.50
N PRO A 328 21.05 14.61 -7.25
CA PRO A 328 22.18 14.13 -6.43
C PRO A 328 21.83 13.73 -4.99
N ASP A 329 20.80 14.30 -4.41
CA ASP A 329 20.32 14.04 -3.04
C ASP A 329 19.10 13.10 -2.99
N ILE A 330 18.87 12.33 -4.07
CA ILE A 330 17.76 11.36 -4.13
C ILE A 330 17.95 10.23 -3.10
N THR A 331 16.92 9.99 -2.32
CA THR A 331 16.84 8.81 -1.46
C THR A 331 16.31 7.63 -2.27
N ILE A 332 17.06 6.53 -2.33
CA ILE A 332 16.66 5.32 -3.07
C ILE A 332 16.37 4.20 -2.08
N THR A 333 15.17 3.65 -2.17
CA THR A 333 14.76 2.48 -1.38
C THR A 333 14.37 1.32 -2.30
N THR A 334 14.44 0.09 -1.79
CA THR A 334 14.19 -1.10 -2.60
C THR A 334 13.53 -2.22 -1.82
N ASP A 335 12.97 -3.20 -2.54
CA ASP A 335 12.56 -4.50 -1.99
C ASP A 335 13.60 -5.56 -2.36
N ILE A 336 13.91 -6.47 -1.42
CA ILE A 336 14.77 -7.64 -1.64
C ILE A 336 14.04 -8.88 -1.14
N ILE A 337 14.06 -9.94 -1.94
CA ILE A 337 13.54 -11.27 -1.58
C ILE A 337 14.72 -12.23 -1.50
N VAL A 338 14.94 -12.81 -0.32
CA VAL A 338 15.98 -13.80 -0.04
C VAL A 338 15.40 -15.21 -0.10
N GLY A 339 16.15 -16.14 -0.69
CA GLY A 339 15.77 -17.55 -0.75
C GLY A 339 14.70 -17.85 -1.77
N PHE A 340 14.68 -17.14 -2.88
CA PHE A 340 13.82 -17.47 -4.02
C PHE A 340 14.17 -18.87 -4.55
N PRO A 341 13.23 -19.67 -5.09
CA PRO A 341 13.51 -21.01 -5.62
C PRO A 341 14.67 -21.03 -6.61
N GLY A 342 15.67 -21.89 -6.33
CA GLY A 342 16.86 -22.01 -7.14
C GLY A 342 17.94 -20.93 -6.92
N GLU A 343 17.79 -20.07 -5.88
CA GLU A 343 18.84 -19.13 -5.50
C GLU A 343 20.03 -19.87 -4.91
N THR A 344 21.20 -19.75 -5.54
CA THR A 344 22.47 -20.28 -5.07
C THR A 344 23.15 -19.31 -4.09
N GLU A 345 24.27 -19.72 -3.50
CA GLU A 345 25.08 -18.82 -2.67
C GLU A 345 25.71 -17.70 -3.51
N GLU A 346 26.10 -18.00 -4.73
CA GLU A 346 26.66 -17.03 -5.68
C GLU A 346 25.62 -15.96 -6.08
N ASP A 347 24.39 -16.36 -6.33
CA ASP A 347 23.27 -15.44 -6.60
C ASP A 347 23.02 -14.49 -5.42
N PHE A 348 23.07 -15.04 -4.21
CA PHE A 348 22.90 -14.24 -3.00
C PHE A 348 24.06 -13.27 -2.76
N GLU A 349 25.34 -13.71 -2.98
CA GLU A 349 26.49 -12.79 -2.95
C GLU A 349 26.36 -11.68 -4.01
N GLY A 350 25.83 -11.98 -5.19
CA GLY A 350 25.48 -10.99 -6.20
C GLY A 350 24.53 -9.92 -5.63
N THR A 351 23.53 -10.35 -4.85
CA THR A 351 22.60 -9.42 -4.17
C THR A 351 23.33 -8.53 -3.14
N LEU A 352 24.21 -9.09 -2.32
CA LEU A 352 25.01 -8.30 -1.38
C LEU A 352 25.94 -7.30 -2.07
N ASN A 353 26.54 -7.70 -3.20
CA ASN A 353 27.39 -6.81 -4.00
C ASN A 353 26.60 -5.65 -4.60
N MET A 354 25.37 -5.90 -5.05
CA MET A 354 24.46 -4.83 -5.49
C MET A 354 24.10 -3.87 -4.35
N LEU A 355 23.84 -4.35 -3.13
CA LEU A 355 23.61 -3.46 -1.98
C LEU A 355 24.82 -2.54 -1.74
N ARG A 356 26.05 -3.10 -1.74
CA ARG A 356 27.29 -2.33 -1.55
C ARG A 356 27.53 -1.32 -2.67
N ARG A 357 27.19 -1.67 -3.90
CA ARG A 357 27.33 -0.82 -5.09
C ARG A 357 26.32 0.31 -5.11
N VAL A 358 25.04 -0.01 -4.89
CA VAL A 358 23.95 0.97 -4.95
C VAL A 358 23.87 1.80 -3.67
N LYS A 359 24.18 1.24 -2.49
CA LYS A 359 24.03 1.89 -1.18
C LYS A 359 22.60 2.46 -1.03
N PHE A 360 21.64 1.58 -0.81
CA PHE A 360 20.26 1.98 -0.57
C PHE A 360 20.11 2.65 0.79
N ASP A 361 19.33 3.70 0.87
CA ASP A 361 19.00 4.36 2.14
C ASP A 361 18.20 3.44 3.06
N MET A 362 17.30 2.63 2.47
CA MET A 362 16.55 1.62 3.20
C MET A 362 16.13 0.49 2.26
N ILE A 363 16.09 -0.73 2.77
CA ILE A 363 15.51 -1.87 2.07
C ILE A 363 14.30 -2.42 2.83
N TYR A 364 13.32 -2.90 2.09
CA TYR A 364 12.29 -3.79 2.61
C TYR A 364 12.68 -5.22 2.25
N SER A 365 13.11 -5.96 3.25
CA SER A 365 13.65 -7.31 3.08
C SER A 365 12.61 -8.35 3.43
N PHE A 366 12.53 -9.39 2.61
CA PHE A 366 11.58 -10.49 2.75
C PHE A 366 12.29 -11.82 2.56
N ILE A 367 11.96 -12.79 3.41
CA ILE A 367 12.23 -14.20 3.13
C ILE A 367 11.15 -14.68 2.17
N TYR A 368 11.55 -15.33 1.07
CA TYR A 368 10.60 -15.91 0.14
C TYR A 368 9.63 -16.87 0.84
N SER A 369 8.35 -16.66 0.63
CA SER A 369 7.26 -17.47 1.15
C SER A 369 6.34 -17.88 -0.01
N PRO A 370 6.17 -19.20 -0.28
CA PRO A 370 5.34 -19.68 -1.39
C PRO A 370 3.90 -19.19 -1.27
N ARG A 371 3.33 -18.69 -2.38
CA ARG A 371 1.93 -18.26 -2.47
C ARG A 371 1.18 -19.22 -3.37
N LYS A 372 0.20 -19.91 -2.82
CA LYS A 372 -0.62 -20.87 -3.57
C LYS A 372 -1.18 -20.22 -4.84
N GLY A 373 -0.96 -20.85 -5.98
CA GLY A 373 -1.40 -20.38 -7.29
C GLY A 373 -0.43 -19.44 -8.01
N THR A 374 0.78 -19.23 -7.46
CA THR A 374 1.86 -18.50 -8.16
C THR A 374 2.86 -19.49 -8.75
N PRO A 375 3.47 -19.19 -9.93
CA PRO A 375 4.46 -20.07 -10.54
C PRO A 375 5.62 -20.45 -9.63
N ALA A 376 6.14 -19.50 -8.86
CA ALA A 376 7.27 -19.74 -7.96
C ALA A 376 6.95 -20.72 -6.82
N ALA A 377 5.68 -20.85 -6.43
CA ALA A 377 5.28 -21.82 -5.41
C ALA A 377 5.36 -23.29 -5.91
N GLU A 378 5.35 -23.48 -7.23
CA GLU A 378 5.39 -24.79 -7.90
C GLU A 378 6.80 -25.16 -8.40
N MET A 379 7.79 -24.26 -8.24
CA MET A 379 9.19 -24.53 -8.59
C MET A 379 9.81 -25.57 -7.63
N GLU A 380 10.58 -26.52 -8.18
CA GLU A 380 11.13 -27.66 -7.42
C GLU A 380 12.25 -27.25 -6.46
N CYS A 381 13.17 -26.38 -6.88
CA CYS A 381 14.38 -26.03 -6.13
C CYS A 381 14.10 -25.02 -4.99
N GLN A 382 13.23 -25.37 -4.04
CA GLN A 382 12.97 -24.54 -2.87
C GLN A 382 14.17 -24.48 -1.94
N VAL A 383 14.60 -23.28 -1.55
CA VAL A 383 15.74 -23.06 -0.63
C VAL A 383 15.31 -23.45 0.80
N PRO A 384 16.15 -24.22 1.57
CA PRO A 384 15.83 -24.56 2.95
C PRO A 384 15.67 -23.34 3.85
N ASP A 385 14.78 -23.40 4.83
CA ASP A 385 14.49 -22.26 5.73
C ASP A 385 15.69 -21.84 6.58
N SER A 386 16.58 -22.77 6.94
CA SER A 386 17.83 -22.46 7.63
C SER A 386 18.75 -21.59 6.78
N VAL A 387 18.90 -21.90 5.48
CA VAL A 387 19.70 -21.12 4.53
C VAL A 387 19.07 -19.74 4.31
N LYS A 388 17.74 -19.68 4.13
CA LYS A 388 17.04 -18.40 4.00
C LYS A 388 17.26 -17.50 5.21
N SER A 389 17.19 -18.07 6.42
CA SER A 389 17.38 -17.31 7.67
C SER A 389 18.82 -16.81 7.82
N GLU A 390 19.80 -17.62 7.48
CA GLU A 390 21.22 -17.24 7.50
C GLU A 390 21.49 -16.11 6.52
N ARG A 391 21.08 -16.25 5.25
CA ARG A 391 21.22 -15.22 4.22
C ARG A 391 20.50 -13.92 4.60
N PHE A 392 19.30 -14.02 5.17
CA PHE A 392 18.54 -12.87 5.61
C PHE A 392 19.27 -12.06 6.70
N ASN A 393 19.91 -12.74 7.66
CA ASN A 393 20.71 -12.07 8.70
C ASN A 393 21.93 -11.36 8.11
N ARG A 394 22.61 -11.98 7.13
CA ARG A 394 23.75 -11.36 6.40
C ARG A 394 23.30 -10.13 5.60
N LEU A 395 22.16 -10.23 4.92
CA LEU A 395 21.57 -9.11 4.20
C LEU A 395 21.31 -7.91 5.13
N LEU A 396 20.72 -8.17 6.29
CA LEU A 396 20.42 -7.12 7.27
C LEU A 396 21.71 -6.51 7.85
N ALA A 397 22.74 -7.29 8.11
CA ALA A 397 24.02 -6.78 8.60
C ALA A 397 24.66 -5.79 7.60
N VAL A 398 24.74 -6.18 6.33
CA VAL A 398 25.29 -5.31 5.26
C VAL A 398 24.44 -4.03 5.11
N GLN A 399 23.13 -4.16 5.11
CA GLN A 399 22.25 -3.00 4.94
C GLN A 399 22.33 -2.04 6.14
N ASN A 400 22.45 -2.55 7.36
CA ASN A 400 22.56 -1.72 8.55
C ASN A 400 23.83 -0.86 8.54
N GLU A 401 24.95 -1.41 8.08
CA GLU A 401 26.21 -0.67 7.89
C GLU A 401 26.03 0.45 6.86
N ILE A 402 25.42 0.14 5.71
CA ILE A 402 25.17 1.11 4.64
C ILE A 402 24.21 2.22 5.12
N ALA A 403 23.12 1.85 5.75
CA ALA A 403 22.14 2.82 6.24
C ALA A 403 22.74 3.76 7.29
N LEU A 404 23.56 3.21 8.20
CA LEU A 404 24.26 4.04 9.19
C LEU A 404 25.25 5.02 8.52
N GLU A 405 26.05 4.57 7.55
CA GLU A 405 26.96 5.43 6.78
C GLU A 405 26.19 6.60 6.12
N LEU A 406 25.05 6.31 5.48
CA LEU A 406 24.24 7.32 4.81
C LEU A 406 23.56 8.27 5.79
N ASN A 407 23.04 7.77 6.89
CA ASN A 407 22.39 8.57 7.90
C ASN A 407 23.37 9.47 8.67
N GLN A 408 24.61 9.02 8.90
CA GLN A 408 25.66 9.86 9.49
C GLN A 408 25.98 11.12 8.67
N LYS A 409 25.79 11.10 7.35
CA LYS A 409 25.95 12.26 6.47
C LYS A 409 24.90 13.36 6.71
N GLU A 410 23.81 13.04 7.41
CA GLU A 410 22.76 13.99 7.78
C GLU A 410 23.04 14.70 9.10
N VAL A 411 23.94 14.20 9.92
CA VAL A 411 24.29 14.82 11.21
C VAL A 411 24.88 16.21 10.98
N GLY A 412 24.41 17.18 11.74
CA GLY A 412 24.73 18.60 11.61
C GLY A 412 23.89 19.40 10.62
N LYS A 413 23.09 18.73 9.76
CA LYS A 413 22.17 19.41 8.84
C LYS A 413 20.84 19.73 9.53
N THR A 414 20.17 20.76 9.06
CA THR A 414 18.77 21.04 9.38
C THR A 414 17.90 20.50 8.27
N LEU A 415 16.99 19.59 8.62
CA LEU A 415 16.09 18.91 7.67
C LEU A 415 14.64 19.33 7.90
N ARG A 416 13.90 19.55 6.82
CA ARG A 416 12.46 19.78 6.85
C ARG A 416 11.76 18.45 7.09
N VAL A 417 11.02 18.34 8.21
CA VAL A 417 10.39 17.11 8.69
C VAL A 417 8.89 17.32 8.87
N LEU A 418 8.07 16.47 8.26
CA LEU A 418 6.62 16.42 8.56
C LEU A 418 6.41 15.61 9.82
N CYS A 419 5.87 16.24 10.87
CA CYS A 419 5.60 15.60 12.15
C CYS A 419 4.43 14.62 12.04
N ASP A 420 4.67 13.34 12.36
CA ASP A 420 3.67 12.27 12.39
C ASP A 420 2.92 12.17 13.74
N GLY A 421 3.40 12.90 14.77
CA GLY A 421 2.89 12.85 16.13
C GLY A 421 3.77 12.01 17.07
N ILE A 422 3.19 11.61 18.19
CA ILE A 422 3.88 10.83 19.22
C ILE A 422 4.37 9.50 18.65
N SER A 423 5.61 9.13 18.97
CA SER A 423 6.19 7.84 18.55
C SER A 423 5.42 6.66 19.14
N LYS A 424 5.19 5.63 18.33
CA LYS A 424 4.47 4.40 18.76
C LYS A 424 5.17 3.63 19.86
N ASN A 425 6.49 3.81 20.02
CA ASN A 425 7.33 3.05 20.94
C ASN A 425 7.77 3.87 22.16
N ASN A 426 7.58 5.19 22.15
CA ASN A 426 7.97 6.08 23.24
C ASN A 426 7.05 7.32 23.22
N ASP A 427 6.19 7.42 24.23
CA ASP A 427 5.19 8.48 24.38
C ASP A 427 5.77 9.87 24.73
N LYS A 428 7.08 9.95 25.00
CA LYS A 428 7.79 11.20 25.29
C LYS A 428 8.46 11.82 24.06
N VAL A 429 8.50 11.11 22.95
CA VAL A 429 9.23 11.51 21.75
C VAL A 429 8.27 11.58 20.56
N TYR A 430 8.39 12.61 19.77
CA TYR A 430 7.68 12.75 18.49
C TYR A 430 8.49 12.12 17.36
N SER A 431 7.80 11.72 16.33
CA SER A 431 8.41 11.23 15.11
C SER A 431 7.88 11.97 13.90
N GLY A 432 8.69 12.04 12.87
CA GLY A 432 8.31 12.62 11.60
C GLY A 432 9.11 12.02 10.44
N ARG A 433 8.85 12.52 9.25
CA ARG A 433 9.54 12.06 8.03
C ARG A 433 10.10 13.22 7.25
N THR A 434 11.33 13.03 6.78
CA THR A 434 11.95 13.95 5.82
C THR A 434 11.31 13.83 4.43
N GLU A 435 11.68 14.70 3.51
CA GLU A 435 11.34 14.58 2.10
C GLU A 435 11.80 13.24 1.51
N GLY A 436 13.02 12.79 1.84
CA GLY A 436 13.55 11.47 1.48
C GLY A 436 12.95 10.29 2.25
N ASN A 437 11.87 10.50 3.01
CA ASN A 437 11.16 9.48 3.80
C ASN A 437 11.98 8.86 4.96
N LYS A 438 13.07 9.48 5.38
CA LYS A 438 13.83 9.08 6.58
C LYS A 438 13.05 9.42 7.85
N ILE A 439 13.06 8.52 8.83
CA ILE A 439 12.41 8.73 10.12
C ILE A 439 13.30 9.63 10.98
N VAL A 440 12.69 10.64 11.59
CA VAL A 440 13.35 11.55 12.53
C VAL A 440 12.60 11.54 13.85
N PHE A 441 13.32 11.35 14.95
CA PHE A 441 12.82 11.48 16.32
C PHE A 441 13.30 12.79 16.94
N PHE A 442 12.41 13.50 17.61
CA PHE A 442 12.67 14.80 18.21
C PHE A 442 11.69 15.10 19.35
N ASP A 443 12.04 16.07 20.20
CA ASP A 443 11.12 16.59 21.20
C ASP A 443 10.08 17.49 20.52
N GLY A 444 8.80 17.19 20.76
CA GLY A 444 7.68 17.84 20.07
C GLY A 444 6.50 18.14 21.00
N GLU A 445 5.50 18.79 20.44
CA GLU A 445 4.25 19.13 21.12
C GLU A 445 3.06 18.63 20.31
N PRO A 446 1.87 18.41 20.94
CA PRO A 446 0.68 17.96 20.22
C PRO A 446 0.30 18.82 19.02
N CYS A 447 0.54 20.12 19.12
CA CYS A 447 0.24 21.08 18.03
C CYS A 447 1.18 20.98 16.82
N ASP A 448 2.27 20.23 16.92
CA ASP A 448 3.23 20.01 15.81
C ASP A 448 2.74 18.95 14.82
N THR A 449 1.86 18.04 15.26
CA THR A 449 1.35 16.96 14.42
C THR A 449 0.73 17.50 13.13
N GLY A 450 1.20 16.99 11.99
CA GLY A 450 0.77 17.41 10.65
C GLY A 450 1.44 18.70 10.15
N LYS A 451 2.43 19.25 10.86
CA LYS A 451 3.19 20.42 10.42
C LYS A 451 4.58 20.02 9.93
N TYR A 452 5.10 20.83 9.01
CA TYR A 452 6.52 20.79 8.70
C TYR A 452 7.30 21.57 9.76
N LEU A 453 8.38 20.95 10.24
CA LEU A 453 9.30 21.50 11.22
C LEU A 453 10.73 21.39 10.69
N ASP A 454 11.55 22.37 11.01
CA ASP A 454 12.98 22.33 10.74
C ASP A 454 13.69 21.69 11.93
N ILE A 455 14.29 20.52 11.71
CA ILE A 455 14.94 19.70 12.74
C ILE A 455 16.44 19.65 12.44
N LYS A 456 17.27 20.15 13.38
CA LYS A 456 18.72 19.98 13.34
C LYS A 456 19.08 18.58 13.81
N ILE A 457 19.71 17.82 12.94
CA ILE A 457 20.08 16.43 13.22
C ILE A 457 21.36 16.40 14.05
N GLU A 458 21.30 15.73 15.20
CA GLU A 458 22.39 15.62 16.15
C GLU A 458 23.03 14.22 16.18
N ARG A 459 22.20 13.18 15.93
CA ARG A 459 22.62 11.78 16.00
C ARG A 459 21.90 10.96 14.92
N ALA A 460 22.59 9.95 14.43
CA ALA A 460 22.07 9.00 13.46
C ALA A 460 22.25 7.56 13.90
N GLU A 461 21.26 6.74 13.62
CA GLU A 461 21.28 5.28 13.71
C GLU A 461 20.90 4.69 12.33
N ALA A 462 21.04 3.37 12.18
CA ALA A 462 20.73 2.72 10.89
C ALA A 462 19.26 2.96 10.43
N PHE A 463 18.31 3.05 11.35
CA PHE A 463 16.89 3.15 11.02
C PHE A 463 16.26 4.53 11.28
N ALA A 464 16.97 5.44 11.92
CA ALA A 464 16.42 6.73 12.31
C ALA A 464 17.49 7.80 12.53
N LEU A 465 17.04 9.04 12.42
CA LEU A 465 17.77 10.25 12.78
C LEU A 465 17.17 10.81 14.08
N TYR A 466 17.97 11.51 14.84
CA TYR A 466 17.56 12.18 16.08
C TYR A 466 18.03 13.61 16.06
N GLY A 467 17.20 14.53 16.49
CA GLY A 467 17.55 15.95 16.46
C GLY A 467 16.61 16.80 17.29
N GLU A 468 16.83 18.10 17.23
CA GLU A 468 16.08 19.11 17.96
C GLU A 468 15.46 20.12 16.98
N LYS A 469 14.35 20.75 17.39
CA LYS A 469 13.73 21.82 16.62
C LYS A 469 14.72 22.98 16.48
N SER A 470 14.94 23.43 15.26
CA SER A 470 15.64 24.67 15.00
C SER A 470 14.72 25.85 15.38
N ASN A 471 15.24 26.75 16.22
CA ASN A 471 14.54 27.96 16.62
C ASN A 471 14.34 28.91 15.43
#